data_7896c726bd9e44b64c58c177c599a7e1
#
_entry.id   7896c726bd9e44b64c58c177c599a7e1
#
_cell.length_a   1.000
_cell.length_b   1.000
_cell.length_c   1.000
_cell.angle_alpha   90.00
_cell.angle_beta   90.00
_cell.angle_gamma   90.00
#
_symmetry.space_group_name_H-M   'P 1'
#
loop_
_entity.id
_entity.type
_entity.pdbx_description
1 polymer ?
#
loop_
_entity_poly.entity_id
_entity_poly.type
_entity_poly.pdbx_seq_one_letter_code
_entity_poly.pdbx_strand_id
1 'polypeptide(L)'
;MLTRLREIVEKVASAPRLNEALNILVTDICLAMDTEVCSVYLADHDRRCYYLMATRGLKKPRGRTVTLAFDEGIVGLVGRLAEPINLADAQKHPSFKYIPSVKEERFRAFLGVPIIQRRQLLGVLVVQQRELRQYDESEESFLVTLATQMAAILSQSQLTALFGQYRQTRIRALPAAPGVAIAEGWQDATLPLMEQVYQASTLDPALERERLTGALEEAANE
;
A
#
# COMPACT_ATOMS: atom_id res chain seq x y z
N MET A 1 -19.67 -21.44 2.20
CA MET A 1 -19.12 -20.06 2.22
C MET A 1 -19.43 -19.27 3.49
N LEU A 2 -20.67 -19.22 3.98
CA LEU A 2 -21.05 -18.42 5.17
C LEU A 2 -20.24 -18.73 6.45
N THR A 3 -19.99 -20.01 6.74
CA THR A 3 -19.18 -20.40 7.91
C THR A 3 -17.75 -19.87 7.82
N ARG A 4 -17.12 -19.98 6.64
CA ARG A 4 -15.76 -19.44 6.40
C ARG A 4 -15.72 -17.92 6.49
N LEU A 5 -16.75 -17.24 6.00
CA LEU A 5 -16.86 -15.78 6.12
C LEU A 5 -16.85 -15.35 7.58
N ARG A 6 -17.66 -15.99 8.43
CA ARG A 6 -17.71 -15.68 9.86
C ARG A 6 -16.36 -15.92 10.54
N GLU A 7 -15.72 -17.06 10.29
CA GLU A 7 -14.40 -17.38 10.84
C GLU A 7 -13.33 -16.35 10.47
N ILE A 8 -13.32 -15.91 9.20
CA ILE A 8 -12.38 -14.87 8.73
C ILE A 8 -12.64 -13.56 9.46
N VAL A 9 -13.90 -13.11 9.54
CA VAL A 9 -14.27 -11.86 10.22
C VAL A 9 -13.89 -11.89 11.69
N GLU A 10 -14.17 -12.99 12.40
CA GLU A 10 -13.82 -13.15 13.82
C GLU A 10 -12.30 -13.09 14.03
N LYS A 11 -11.50 -13.78 13.22
CA LYS A 11 -10.03 -13.75 13.29
C LYS A 11 -9.46 -12.36 13.01
N VAL A 12 -9.97 -11.70 11.97
CA VAL A 12 -9.53 -10.35 11.58
C VAL A 12 -9.88 -9.33 12.66
N ALA A 13 -11.08 -9.41 13.24
CA ALA A 13 -11.53 -8.51 14.31
C ALA A 13 -10.75 -8.71 15.62
N SER A 14 -10.22 -9.91 15.88
CA SER A 14 -9.43 -10.23 17.08
C SER A 14 -7.95 -9.86 16.94
N ALA A 15 -7.48 -9.49 15.77
CA ALA A 15 -6.07 -9.18 15.54
C ALA A 15 -5.67 -7.87 16.24
N PRO A 16 -4.55 -7.85 16.99
CA PRO A 16 -4.15 -6.69 17.81
C PRO A 16 -3.68 -5.49 16.99
N ARG A 17 -3.28 -5.74 15.74
CA ARG A 17 -2.75 -4.70 14.83
C ARG A 17 -3.36 -4.82 13.43
N LEU A 18 -3.61 -3.68 12.80
CA LEU A 18 -4.17 -3.64 11.45
C LEU A 18 -3.35 -4.45 10.42
N ASN A 19 -2.02 -4.38 10.46
CA ASN A 19 -1.17 -5.14 9.56
C ASN A 19 -1.33 -6.67 9.75
N GLU A 20 -1.53 -7.12 10.97
CA GLU A 20 -1.80 -8.54 11.29
C GLU A 20 -3.18 -8.94 10.77
N ALA A 21 -4.20 -8.11 11.02
CA ALA A 21 -5.54 -8.29 10.50
C ALA A 21 -5.56 -8.44 8.97
N LEU A 22 -4.86 -7.55 8.26
CA LEU A 22 -4.77 -7.59 6.80
C LEU A 22 -4.04 -8.84 6.29
N ASN A 23 -2.98 -9.30 6.97
CA ASN A 23 -2.27 -10.51 6.60
C ASN A 23 -3.11 -11.78 6.83
N ILE A 24 -3.87 -11.85 7.93
CA ILE A 24 -4.85 -12.92 8.19
C ILE A 24 -5.88 -12.93 7.07
N LEU A 25 -6.46 -11.76 6.76
CA LEU A 25 -7.48 -11.61 5.73
C LEU A 25 -7.01 -12.18 4.39
N VAL A 26 -5.88 -11.71 3.84
CA VAL A 26 -5.41 -12.15 2.52
C VAL A 26 -5.05 -13.64 2.51
N THR A 27 -4.60 -14.18 3.64
CA THR A 27 -4.27 -15.59 3.77
C THR A 27 -5.54 -16.46 3.75
N ASP A 28 -6.52 -16.10 4.56
CA ASP A 28 -7.74 -16.88 4.71
C ASP A 28 -8.66 -16.76 3.47
N ILE A 29 -8.67 -15.62 2.78
CA ILE A 29 -9.35 -15.46 1.48
C ILE A 29 -8.76 -16.38 0.43
N CYS A 30 -7.43 -16.43 0.28
CA CYS A 30 -6.78 -17.35 -0.65
C CYS A 30 -7.20 -18.80 -0.41
N LEU A 31 -7.27 -19.20 0.86
CA LEU A 31 -7.68 -20.57 1.24
C LEU A 31 -9.18 -20.81 0.99
N ALA A 32 -10.02 -19.81 1.25
CA ALA A 32 -11.48 -19.94 1.12
C ALA A 32 -11.94 -19.97 -0.33
N MET A 33 -11.29 -19.21 -1.22
CA MET A 33 -11.62 -19.07 -2.64
C MET A 33 -10.78 -19.96 -3.55
N ASP A 34 -9.84 -20.75 -2.98
CA ASP A 34 -8.87 -21.55 -3.73
C ASP A 34 -8.19 -20.73 -4.84
N THR A 35 -7.60 -19.59 -4.44
CA THR A 35 -6.94 -18.65 -5.35
C THR A 35 -5.47 -18.45 -4.97
N GLU A 36 -4.63 -18.16 -5.96
CA GLU A 36 -3.19 -18.06 -5.77
C GLU A 36 -2.76 -16.75 -5.12
N VAL A 37 -3.50 -15.67 -5.38
CA VAL A 37 -3.19 -14.33 -4.90
C VAL A 37 -4.40 -13.69 -4.25
N CYS A 38 -4.17 -13.09 -3.10
CA CYS A 38 -5.05 -12.08 -2.53
C CYS A 38 -4.24 -10.86 -2.08
N SER A 39 -4.72 -9.67 -2.37
CA SER A 39 -4.03 -8.42 -2.06
C SER A 39 -4.99 -7.36 -1.57
N VAL A 40 -4.54 -6.56 -0.60
CA VAL A 40 -5.26 -5.38 -0.09
C VAL A 40 -4.47 -4.13 -0.44
N TYR A 41 -5.12 -3.25 -1.18
CA TYR A 41 -4.63 -1.92 -1.51
C TYR A 41 -5.44 -0.89 -0.72
N LEU A 42 -4.78 -0.04 0.08
CA LEU A 42 -5.46 1.05 0.81
C LEU A 42 -5.20 2.40 0.14
N ALA A 43 -6.25 3.21 0.06
CA ALA A 43 -6.26 4.49 -0.63
C ALA A 43 -5.71 5.62 0.25
N ASP A 44 -4.64 6.28 -0.20
CA ASP A 44 -4.17 7.56 0.34
C ASP A 44 -4.70 8.70 -0.55
N HIS A 45 -5.74 9.37 -0.09
CA HIS A 45 -6.40 10.43 -0.85
C HIS A 45 -5.55 11.70 -0.98
N ASP A 46 -4.67 11.96 0.00
CA ASP A 46 -3.78 13.12 -0.04
C ASP A 46 -2.73 12.98 -1.15
N ARG A 47 -2.17 11.76 -1.30
CA ARG A 47 -1.18 11.45 -2.33
C ARG A 47 -1.78 10.92 -3.63
N ARG A 48 -3.09 10.69 -3.67
CA ARG A 48 -3.82 10.11 -4.80
C ARG A 48 -3.23 8.79 -5.28
N CYS A 49 -2.91 7.91 -4.33
CA CYS A 49 -2.33 6.61 -4.62
C CYS A 49 -2.88 5.52 -3.70
N TYR A 50 -2.72 4.27 -4.14
CA TYR A 50 -2.96 3.09 -3.32
C TYR A 50 -1.65 2.54 -2.81
N TYR A 51 -1.63 2.09 -1.55
CA TYR A 51 -0.53 1.33 -0.96
C TYR A 51 -0.89 -0.15 -0.93
N LEU A 52 -0.02 -1.02 -1.46
CA LEU A 52 -0.13 -2.46 -1.25
C LEU A 52 0.22 -2.79 0.20
N MET A 53 -0.80 -2.91 1.05
CA MET A 53 -0.63 -3.13 2.49
C MET A 53 -0.34 -4.57 2.82
N ALA A 54 -1.15 -5.50 2.33
CA ALA A 54 -0.97 -6.92 2.51
C ALA A 54 -1.14 -7.66 1.19
N THR A 55 -0.38 -8.72 1.01
CA THR A 55 -0.53 -9.64 -0.12
C THR A 55 -0.07 -11.03 0.25
N ARG A 56 -0.80 -12.03 -0.24
CA ARG A 56 -0.37 -13.41 -0.36
C ARG A 56 -0.26 -13.74 -1.84
N GLY A 57 0.84 -14.40 -2.25
CA GLY A 57 1.08 -14.83 -3.63
C GLY A 57 1.89 -13.86 -4.48
N LEU A 58 1.82 -12.53 -4.27
CA LEU A 58 2.70 -11.58 -4.93
C LEU A 58 4.03 -11.44 -4.19
N LYS A 59 5.09 -11.13 -4.93
CA LYS A 59 6.38 -10.79 -4.33
C LYS A 59 6.37 -9.34 -3.86
N LYS A 60 6.43 -9.14 -2.54
CA LYS A 60 6.60 -7.81 -1.97
C LYS A 60 8.10 -7.52 -1.85
N PRO A 61 8.64 -6.46 -2.49
CA PRO A 61 10.05 -6.12 -2.35
C PRO A 61 10.37 -5.72 -0.90
N ARG A 62 11.47 -6.26 -0.37
CA ARG A 62 11.90 -5.94 1.01
C ARG A 62 12.29 -4.48 1.12
N GLY A 63 11.75 -3.79 2.12
CA GLY A 63 12.09 -2.39 2.43
C GLY A 63 11.55 -1.35 1.46
N ARG A 64 10.75 -1.73 0.45
CA ARG A 64 10.08 -0.81 -0.46
C ARG A 64 8.58 -0.92 -0.36
N THR A 65 7.92 0.21 -0.33
CA THR A 65 6.46 0.30 -0.41
C THR A 65 6.04 0.23 -1.88
N VAL A 66 5.10 -0.63 -2.20
CA VAL A 66 4.50 -0.70 -3.54
C VAL A 66 3.30 0.23 -3.56
N THR A 67 3.31 1.16 -4.50
CA THR A 67 2.22 2.13 -4.70
C THR A 67 1.70 2.10 -6.13
N LEU A 68 0.44 2.42 -6.32
CA LEU A 68 -0.24 2.61 -7.60
C LEU A 68 -0.94 3.95 -7.59
N ALA A 69 -0.89 4.71 -8.67
CA ALA A 69 -1.71 5.91 -8.80
C ALA A 69 -3.20 5.56 -8.88
N PHE A 70 -4.10 6.49 -8.54
CA PHE A 70 -5.55 6.23 -8.54
C PHE A 70 -6.12 5.88 -9.93
N ASP A 71 -5.46 6.27 -10.99
CA ASP A 71 -5.81 5.95 -12.37
C ASP A 71 -4.99 4.79 -12.95
N GLU A 72 -4.16 4.15 -12.14
CA GLU A 72 -3.21 3.13 -12.59
C GLU A 72 -3.77 1.72 -12.49
N GLY A 73 -3.76 1.03 -13.61
CA GLY A 73 -4.09 -0.39 -13.70
C GLY A 73 -5.57 -0.72 -13.44
N ILE A 74 -5.87 -2.02 -13.28
CA ILE A 74 -7.24 -2.48 -13.00
C ILE A 74 -7.64 -2.13 -11.56
N VAL A 75 -6.68 -2.08 -10.62
CA VAL A 75 -6.93 -1.63 -9.24
C VAL A 75 -7.46 -0.20 -9.24
N GLY A 76 -6.83 0.70 -10.01
CA GLY A 76 -7.30 2.07 -10.18
C GLY A 76 -8.69 2.14 -10.83
N LEU A 77 -8.98 1.22 -11.78
CA LEU A 77 -10.29 1.14 -12.41
C LEU A 77 -11.38 0.74 -11.42
N VAL A 78 -11.14 -0.29 -10.56
CA VAL A 78 -12.07 -0.70 -9.49
C VAL A 78 -12.39 0.48 -8.57
N GLY A 79 -11.35 1.20 -8.13
CA GLY A 79 -11.53 2.34 -7.24
C GLY A 79 -12.29 3.51 -7.88
N ARG A 80 -12.05 3.79 -9.16
CA ARG A 80 -12.71 4.86 -9.90
C ARG A 80 -14.17 4.58 -10.17
N LEU A 81 -14.51 3.33 -10.55
CA LEU A 81 -15.90 2.90 -10.80
C LEU A 81 -16.65 2.65 -9.49
N ALA A 82 -15.93 2.36 -8.40
CA ALA A 82 -16.50 1.96 -7.11
C ALA A 82 -17.42 0.73 -7.21
N GLU A 83 -17.12 -0.17 -8.16
CA GLU A 83 -17.87 -1.39 -8.47
C GLU A 83 -16.91 -2.59 -8.58
N PRO A 84 -17.39 -3.82 -8.34
CA PRO A 84 -16.61 -5.03 -8.61
C PRO A 84 -16.22 -5.14 -10.07
N ILE A 85 -14.98 -5.58 -10.32
CA ILE A 85 -14.49 -5.88 -11.67
C ILE A 85 -14.02 -7.34 -11.67
N ASN A 86 -14.65 -8.15 -12.51
CA ASN A 86 -14.41 -9.58 -12.62
C ASN A 86 -13.98 -9.90 -14.06
N LEU A 87 -12.74 -10.28 -14.26
CA LEU A 87 -12.12 -10.52 -15.56
C LEU A 87 -11.51 -11.91 -15.62
N ALA A 88 -11.93 -12.70 -16.62
CA ALA A 88 -11.32 -14.01 -16.89
C ALA A 88 -9.88 -13.89 -17.41
N ASP A 89 -9.55 -12.80 -18.10
CA ASP A 89 -8.23 -12.50 -18.62
C ASP A 89 -7.90 -11.00 -18.48
N ALA A 90 -7.34 -10.63 -17.34
CA ALA A 90 -6.97 -9.26 -17.03
C ALA A 90 -5.95 -8.67 -18.01
N GLN A 91 -5.06 -9.51 -18.56
CA GLN A 91 -4.00 -9.05 -19.48
C GLN A 91 -4.54 -8.50 -20.80
N LYS A 92 -5.77 -8.90 -21.20
CA LYS A 92 -6.44 -8.38 -22.38
C LYS A 92 -7.20 -7.08 -22.13
N HIS A 93 -7.33 -6.65 -20.87
CA HIS A 93 -8.07 -5.45 -20.55
C HIS A 93 -7.23 -4.20 -20.86
N PRO A 94 -7.81 -3.15 -21.49
CA PRO A 94 -7.06 -1.93 -21.86
C PRO A 94 -6.40 -1.22 -20.67
N SER A 95 -6.98 -1.32 -19.48
CA SER A 95 -6.43 -0.75 -18.25
C SER A 95 -5.38 -1.67 -17.58
N PHE A 96 -5.03 -2.81 -18.17
CA PHE A 96 -3.99 -3.66 -17.57
C PHE A 96 -2.65 -2.94 -17.58
N LYS A 97 -2.00 -2.91 -16.42
CA LYS A 97 -0.64 -2.39 -16.29
C LYS A 97 0.21 -3.37 -15.53
N TYR A 98 1.27 -3.80 -16.16
CA TYR A 98 2.25 -4.67 -15.53
C TYR A 98 3.09 -3.94 -14.49
N ILE A 99 3.20 -4.53 -13.29
CA ILE A 99 4.01 -4.00 -12.20
C ILE A 99 5.21 -4.92 -11.97
N PRO A 100 6.40 -4.59 -12.51
CA PRO A 100 7.58 -5.46 -12.47
C PRO A 100 8.00 -5.84 -11.03
N SER A 101 7.83 -4.93 -10.08
CA SER A 101 8.27 -5.11 -8.69
C SER A 101 7.54 -6.23 -7.94
N VAL A 102 6.32 -6.60 -8.34
CA VAL A 102 5.50 -7.64 -7.69
C VAL A 102 5.36 -8.91 -8.52
N LYS A 103 5.87 -8.93 -9.76
CA LYS A 103 5.80 -10.06 -10.72
C LYS A 103 4.37 -10.51 -11.00
N GLU A 104 3.49 -9.54 -11.28
CA GLU A 104 2.06 -9.75 -11.51
C GLU A 104 1.75 -10.33 -12.89
N GLU A 105 2.70 -10.32 -13.84
CA GLU A 105 2.52 -10.77 -15.22
C GLU A 105 2.03 -12.21 -15.39
N ARG A 106 2.05 -13.00 -14.32
CA ARG A 106 1.67 -14.41 -14.39
C ARG A 106 0.18 -14.66 -14.16
N PHE A 107 -0.53 -13.64 -13.65
CA PHE A 107 -1.92 -13.80 -13.26
C PHE A 107 -2.84 -13.28 -14.35
N ARG A 108 -3.86 -14.08 -14.67
CA ARG A 108 -4.81 -13.79 -15.75
C ARG A 108 -6.20 -13.52 -15.21
N ALA A 109 -6.76 -14.42 -14.40
CA ALA A 109 -8.03 -14.16 -13.75
C ALA A 109 -7.86 -13.08 -12.66
N PHE A 110 -8.79 -12.14 -12.63
CA PHE A 110 -8.80 -11.01 -11.70
C PHE A 110 -10.22 -10.75 -11.21
N LEU A 111 -10.39 -10.68 -9.91
CA LEU A 111 -11.58 -10.12 -9.28
C LEU A 111 -11.14 -9.07 -8.28
N GLY A 112 -11.52 -7.83 -8.51
CA GLY A 112 -11.27 -6.71 -7.62
C GLY A 112 -12.57 -6.11 -7.12
N VAL A 113 -12.66 -5.85 -5.80
CA VAL A 113 -13.83 -5.24 -5.18
C VAL A 113 -13.42 -4.00 -4.37
N PRO A 114 -14.19 -2.91 -4.41
CA PRO A 114 -13.88 -1.72 -3.65
C PRO A 114 -14.21 -1.90 -2.17
N ILE A 115 -13.37 -1.34 -1.30
CA ILE A 115 -13.60 -1.23 0.14
C ILE A 115 -14.15 0.17 0.39
N ILE A 116 -15.45 0.29 0.63
CA ILE A 116 -16.15 1.57 0.75
C ILE A 116 -16.81 1.70 2.11
N GLN A 117 -16.63 2.85 2.76
CA GLN A 117 -17.34 3.21 3.97
C GLN A 117 -17.90 4.64 3.84
N ARG A 118 -19.18 4.83 4.17
CA ARG A 118 -19.86 6.14 4.14
C ARG A 118 -19.63 6.91 2.82
N ARG A 119 -19.70 6.20 1.68
CA ARG A 119 -19.43 6.72 0.32
C ARG A 119 -17.97 7.11 0.06
N GLN A 120 -17.05 6.78 0.96
CA GLN A 120 -15.63 7.02 0.78
C GLN A 120 -14.94 5.72 0.44
N LEU A 121 -14.13 5.73 -0.62
CA LEU A 121 -13.26 4.63 -0.99
C LEU A 121 -12.08 4.56 -0.02
N LEU A 122 -11.97 3.46 0.72
CA LEU A 122 -10.85 3.20 1.64
C LEU A 122 -9.76 2.34 0.98
N GLY A 123 -10.12 1.59 -0.07
CA GLY A 123 -9.17 0.72 -0.73
C GLY A 123 -9.81 -0.21 -1.74
N VAL A 124 -9.04 -1.20 -2.17
CA VAL A 124 -9.45 -2.26 -3.10
C VAL A 124 -8.93 -3.61 -2.58
N LEU A 125 -9.82 -4.60 -2.55
CA LEU A 125 -9.48 -6.00 -2.27
C LEU A 125 -9.47 -6.78 -3.58
N VAL A 126 -8.39 -7.52 -3.84
CA VAL A 126 -8.14 -8.19 -5.12
C VAL A 126 -7.80 -9.64 -4.91
N VAL A 127 -8.35 -10.53 -5.73
CA VAL A 127 -7.89 -11.91 -5.89
C VAL A 127 -7.50 -12.17 -7.34
N GLN A 128 -6.46 -13.00 -7.53
CA GLN A 128 -5.92 -13.31 -8.85
C GLN A 128 -5.48 -14.77 -8.95
N GLN A 129 -5.51 -15.30 -10.16
CA GLN A 129 -5.11 -16.66 -10.48
C GLN A 129 -4.42 -16.71 -11.86
N ARG A 130 -3.49 -17.65 -12.04
CA ARG A 130 -2.77 -17.82 -13.31
C ARG A 130 -3.63 -18.37 -14.42
N GLU A 131 -4.51 -19.28 -14.06
CA GLU A 131 -5.44 -19.87 -15.03
C GLU A 131 -6.52 -18.87 -15.43
N LEU A 132 -7.00 -19.01 -16.66
CA LEU A 132 -8.19 -18.29 -17.14
C LEU A 132 -9.40 -18.77 -16.35
N ARG A 133 -10.04 -17.86 -15.65
CA ARG A 133 -11.21 -18.17 -14.84
C ARG A 133 -12.09 -16.92 -14.68
N GLN A 134 -13.38 -17.10 -14.86
CA GLN A 134 -14.38 -16.15 -14.41
C GLN A 134 -14.80 -16.57 -13.01
N TYR A 135 -14.71 -15.67 -12.03
CA TYR A 135 -15.25 -15.95 -10.70
C TYR A 135 -16.78 -15.93 -10.77
N ASP A 136 -17.42 -16.84 -10.05
CA ASP A 136 -18.87 -16.92 -10.04
C ASP A 136 -19.51 -15.86 -9.11
N GLU A 137 -20.83 -15.72 -9.18
CA GLU A 137 -21.59 -14.73 -8.39
C GLU A 137 -21.44 -14.96 -6.87
N SER A 138 -21.32 -16.22 -6.43
CA SER A 138 -21.13 -16.56 -5.00
C SER A 138 -19.75 -16.12 -4.50
N GLU A 139 -18.73 -16.27 -5.33
CA GLU A 139 -17.36 -15.85 -5.04
C GLU A 139 -17.23 -14.33 -5.02
N GLU A 140 -17.86 -13.66 -5.98
CA GLU A 140 -17.91 -12.20 -6.02
C GLU A 140 -18.66 -11.65 -4.80
N SER A 141 -19.83 -12.17 -4.48
CA SER A 141 -20.62 -11.78 -3.30
C SER A 141 -19.87 -12.04 -1.99
N PHE A 142 -19.11 -13.12 -1.91
CA PHE A 142 -18.26 -13.43 -0.76
C PHE A 142 -17.18 -12.37 -0.58
N LEU A 143 -16.47 -11.99 -1.66
CA LEU A 143 -15.41 -10.99 -1.61
C LEU A 143 -15.95 -9.59 -1.30
N VAL A 144 -17.10 -9.21 -1.88
CA VAL A 144 -17.81 -7.95 -1.60
C VAL A 144 -18.22 -7.88 -0.12
N THR A 145 -18.73 -9.00 0.43
CA THR A 145 -19.12 -9.04 1.85
C THR A 145 -17.91 -8.84 2.76
N LEU A 146 -16.79 -9.51 2.47
CA LEU A 146 -15.54 -9.30 3.22
C LEU A 146 -15.00 -7.87 3.10
N ALA A 147 -15.04 -7.28 1.90
CA ALA A 147 -14.65 -5.88 1.70
C ALA A 147 -15.51 -4.92 2.53
N THR A 148 -16.82 -5.19 2.63
CA THR A 148 -17.75 -4.41 3.47
C THR A 148 -17.42 -4.54 4.96
N GLN A 149 -17.13 -5.74 5.45
CA GLN A 149 -16.71 -5.97 6.83
C GLN A 149 -15.37 -5.29 7.15
N MET A 150 -14.42 -5.37 6.19
CA MET A 150 -13.15 -4.66 6.32
C MET A 150 -13.33 -3.14 6.39
N ALA A 151 -14.25 -2.59 5.63
CA ALA A 151 -14.55 -1.16 5.67
C ALA A 151 -15.02 -0.71 7.07
N ALA A 152 -15.73 -1.56 7.82
CA ALA A 152 -16.14 -1.27 9.18
C ALA A 152 -14.96 -1.26 10.18
N ILE A 153 -13.94 -2.08 9.94
CA ILE A 153 -12.73 -2.17 10.77
C ILE A 153 -11.77 -1.01 10.45
N LEU A 154 -11.71 -0.60 9.17
CA LEU A 154 -10.86 0.49 8.70
C LEU A 154 -11.52 1.84 8.99
N SER A 155 -10.99 2.60 9.94
CA SER A 155 -11.39 3.99 10.14
C SER A 155 -10.43 4.95 9.43
N GLN A 156 -10.94 6.12 9.05
CA GLN A 156 -10.11 7.16 8.42
C GLN A 156 -8.92 7.57 9.30
N SER A 157 -9.13 7.66 10.60
CA SER A 157 -8.07 7.98 11.58
C SER A 157 -6.97 6.92 11.61
N GLN A 158 -7.35 5.64 11.52
CA GLN A 158 -6.37 4.54 11.45
C GLN A 158 -5.57 4.57 10.14
N LEU A 159 -6.21 4.88 9.02
CA LEU A 159 -5.53 5.01 7.73
C LEU A 159 -4.55 6.19 7.75
N THR A 160 -4.94 7.34 8.27
CA THR A 160 -4.05 8.51 8.38
C THR A 160 -2.83 8.21 9.26
N ALA A 161 -3.02 7.56 10.41
CA ALA A 161 -1.93 7.14 11.29
C ALA A 161 -1.01 6.11 10.62
N LEU A 162 -1.58 5.16 9.88
CA LEU A 162 -0.84 4.15 9.14
C LEU A 162 0.02 4.77 8.04
N PHE A 163 -0.56 5.63 7.20
CA PHE A 163 0.16 6.32 6.13
C PHE A 163 1.25 7.25 6.66
N GLY A 164 1.05 7.85 7.84
CA GLY A 164 2.10 8.63 8.52
C GLY A 164 3.38 7.81 8.71
N GLN A 165 3.28 6.53 9.06
CA GLN A 165 4.42 5.62 9.19
C GLN A 165 5.11 5.31 7.85
N TYR A 166 4.33 5.21 6.75
CA TYR A 166 4.86 4.97 5.40
C TYR A 166 5.33 6.25 4.71
N ARG A 167 4.79 7.40 5.13
CA ARG A 167 5.21 8.73 4.67
C ARG A 167 6.56 9.15 5.25
N GLN A 168 6.96 8.58 6.40
CA GLN A 168 8.29 8.73 6.93
C GLN A 168 9.25 7.95 6.02
N THR A 169 9.79 8.66 5.04
CA THR A 169 10.92 8.17 4.25
C THR A 169 12.02 7.85 5.24
N ARG A 170 12.42 6.59 5.35
CA ARG A 170 13.64 6.24 6.10
C ARG A 170 14.80 6.84 5.33
N ILE A 171 15.19 8.02 5.73
CA ILE A 171 16.44 8.64 5.28
C ILE A 171 17.56 7.79 5.87
N ARG A 172 18.26 7.05 5.03
CA ARG A 172 19.50 6.40 5.42
C ARG A 172 20.56 7.47 5.37
N ALA A 173 20.77 8.15 6.52
CA ALA A 173 21.82 9.11 6.66
C ALA A 173 23.15 8.36 6.84
N LEU A 174 24.13 8.62 6.00
CA LEU A 174 25.50 8.23 6.21
C LEU A 174 26.20 9.34 7.00
N PRO A 175 26.89 9.05 8.11
CA PRO A 175 27.67 10.07 8.81
C PRO A 175 28.83 10.51 7.89
N ALA A 176 28.76 11.74 7.38
CA ALA A 176 29.82 12.33 6.55
C ALA A 176 30.92 12.95 7.40
N ALA A 177 30.59 13.38 8.64
CA ALA A 177 31.53 13.86 9.65
C ALA A 177 30.84 13.77 11.03
N PRO A 178 31.58 13.91 12.17
CA PRO A 178 30.94 13.98 13.48
C PRO A 178 29.90 15.13 13.52
N GLY A 179 28.59 14.77 13.61
CA GLY A 179 27.50 15.73 13.67
C GLY A 179 26.87 16.11 12.33
N VAL A 180 27.31 15.56 11.19
CA VAL A 180 26.71 15.82 9.86
C VAL A 180 26.22 14.51 9.25
N ALA A 181 24.97 14.47 8.78
CA ALA A 181 24.38 13.34 8.08
C ALA A 181 23.96 13.74 6.67
N ILE A 182 24.44 13.00 5.65
CA ILE A 182 24.02 13.16 4.25
C ILE A 182 23.00 12.07 3.94
N ALA A 183 21.84 12.48 3.42
CA ALA A 183 20.79 11.56 3.02
C ALA A 183 20.90 11.22 1.52
N GLU A 184 21.00 9.93 1.18
CA GLU A 184 20.89 9.47 -0.19
C GLU A 184 19.43 9.25 -0.58
N GLY A 185 19.06 9.81 -1.71
CA GLY A 185 17.85 9.45 -2.46
C GLY A 185 16.58 10.19 -2.03
N TRP A 186 16.37 11.31 -2.65
CA TRP A 186 15.23 12.16 -2.44
C TRP A 186 14.31 12.21 -3.66
N GLN A 187 13.11 11.67 -3.52
CA GLN A 187 11.99 11.97 -4.38
C GLN A 187 10.80 12.24 -3.46
N ASP A 188 10.22 13.42 -3.53
CA ASP A 188 8.97 13.86 -2.87
C ASP A 188 9.04 14.50 -1.47
N ALA A 189 10.08 15.23 -1.14
CA ALA A 189 9.96 16.12 0.00
C ALA A 189 9.68 17.57 -0.47
N THR A 190 8.62 18.12 0.04
CA THR A 190 8.19 19.49 -0.22
C THR A 190 8.96 20.55 0.57
N LEU A 191 9.88 20.12 1.45
CA LEU A 191 10.71 20.99 2.25
C LEU A 191 12.15 21.02 1.74
N PRO A 192 12.84 22.16 1.75
CA PRO A 192 14.25 22.27 1.42
C PRO A 192 15.08 21.32 2.26
N LEU A 193 16.13 20.72 1.68
CA LEU A 193 17.04 19.78 2.33
C LEU A 193 17.55 20.28 3.69
N MET A 194 17.81 21.57 3.78
CA MET A 194 18.28 22.28 4.99
C MET A 194 17.30 22.22 6.16
N GLU A 195 16.00 22.35 5.91
CA GLU A 195 14.98 22.31 6.98
C GLU A 195 14.75 20.90 7.53
N GLN A 196 14.97 19.86 6.74
CA GLN A 196 14.76 18.48 7.18
C GLN A 196 15.94 17.93 8.01
N VAL A 197 17.16 18.32 7.67
CA VAL A 197 18.36 18.01 8.47
C VAL A 197 18.25 18.71 9.82
N TYR A 198 17.65 19.89 9.85
CA TYR A 198 17.51 20.70 11.04
C TYR A 198 16.51 20.17 12.07
N GLN A 199 15.45 19.51 11.62
CA GLN A 199 14.46 18.90 12.53
C GLN A 199 14.94 17.62 13.22
N ALA A 200 16.05 17.04 12.80
CA ALA A 200 16.60 15.81 13.36
C ALA A 200 17.64 16.04 14.48
N SER A 201 18.01 17.29 14.76
CA SER A 201 19.06 17.64 15.73
C SER A 201 18.47 18.16 17.04
N THR A 202 19.02 17.67 18.17
CA THR A 202 18.66 18.08 19.54
C THR A 202 19.60 19.15 20.11
N LEU A 203 20.57 19.66 19.32
CA LEU A 203 21.55 20.66 19.71
C LEU A 203 21.17 22.05 19.20
N ASP A 204 21.74 23.10 19.78
CA ASP A 204 21.43 24.50 19.51
C ASP A 204 21.33 24.81 18.01
N PRO A 205 20.14 25.24 17.55
CA PRO A 205 19.84 25.46 16.14
C PRO A 205 20.77 26.45 15.42
N ALA A 206 21.31 27.47 16.12
CA ALA A 206 22.16 28.47 15.53
C ALA A 206 23.57 27.91 15.23
N LEU A 207 24.12 27.12 16.13
CA LEU A 207 25.42 26.51 16.00
C LEU A 207 25.51 25.48 14.89
N GLU A 208 24.39 24.78 14.63
CA GLU A 208 24.31 23.74 13.62
C GLU A 208 24.12 24.30 12.21
N ARG A 209 23.40 25.41 12.06
CA ARG A 209 23.35 26.17 10.80
C ARG A 209 24.77 26.63 10.37
N GLU A 210 25.52 27.16 11.28
CA GLU A 210 26.88 27.66 11.00
C GLU A 210 27.83 26.54 10.57
N ARG A 211 27.72 25.35 11.21
CA ARG A 211 28.47 24.15 10.84
C ARG A 211 28.08 23.59 9.48
N LEU A 212 26.75 23.54 9.17
CA LEU A 212 26.24 23.08 7.90
C LEU A 212 26.63 24.01 6.74
N THR A 213 26.55 25.31 6.95
CA THR A 213 26.98 26.30 5.95
C THR A 213 28.48 26.19 5.65
N GLY A 214 29.33 26.04 6.68
CA GLY A 214 30.74 25.83 6.51
C GLY A 214 31.11 24.54 5.77
N ALA A 215 30.45 23.43 6.10
CA ALA A 215 30.67 22.15 5.43
C ALA A 215 30.20 22.14 3.94
N LEU A 216 29.14 22.89 3.61
CA LEU A 216 28.67 23.06 2.24
C LEU A 216 29.58 23.95 1.40
N GLU A 217 30.19 24.99 2.02
CA GLU A 217 31.18 25.83 1.37
C GLU A 217 32.51 25.10 1.11
N GLU A 218 32.93 24.23 2.03
CA GLU A 218 34.10 23.34 1.82
C GLU A 218 33.86 22.32 0.70
N ALA A 219 32.71 21.68 0.68
CA ALA A 219 32.35 20.70 -0.36
C ALA A 219 32.10 21.31 -1.76
N ALA A 220 31.83 22.61 -1.85
CA ALA A 220 31.67 23.33 -3.12
C ALA A 220 33.03 23.83 -3.69
N ASN A 221 34.10 23.78 -2.91
CA ASN A 221 35.46 24.23 -3.29
C ASN A 221 36.43 23.06 -3.58
N GLU A 222 35.97 21.79 -3.42
CA GLU A 222 36.64 20.57 -3.91
C GLU A 222 36.08 20.12 -5.28
#